data_1f0fb79995152e566465479a14ef45bb
#
_entry.id   1f0fb79995152e566465479a14ef45bb
#
_cell.length_a   1.000
_cell.length_b   1.000
_cell.length_c   1.000
_cell.angle_alpha   90.00
_cell.angle_beta   90.00
_cell.angle_gamma   90.00
#
_symmetry.space_group_name_H-M   'P 1'
#
loop_
_entity.id
_entity.type
_entity.pdbx_description
1 polymer ?
#
loop_
_entity_poly.entity_id
_entity_poly.type
_entity_poly.pdbx_seq_one_letter_code
_entity_poly.pdbx_strand_id
1 'polypeptide(L)'
;MPDSAAGVLALDCGQSSITWSLIDADGEQVGSRKGVDTSRAIEPQLVEAVRSIIETTGAGPVSVACGSSGLDRPNAQAVMHGLADTSVRDVALAHDSTTSYLGALGEAPGVMIASGTGVVTLAVGLREVARVDGWGWIMGDAGSAYWIGQNALEAAMRGYDGRRTATVLTDVVAADFPDLELAYLELQGDPDRVARVASYAAKVDHVAGSDPVARDILDRAAAHLAEAVGAAARRVGLGRDRPPLVCALGQTFRSTRVLEKFVQYLTMDWPSFAIHEPQGDALAGAKLLPTVTDSPLAARVVRASV
;
A
#
# COMPACT_ATOMS: atom_id res chain seq x y z
N MET A 1 -20.94 -25.82 28.48
CA MET A 1 -21.33 -24.68 27.62
C MET A 1 -20.53 -24.80 26.39
N PRO A 2 -21.09 -24.82 25.14
CA PRO A 2 -20.27 -24.73 23.97
C PRO A 2 -19.53 -23.41 24.04
N ASP A 3 -18.22 -23.48 23.76
CA ASP A 3 -17.31 -22.35 23.72
C ASP A 3 -17.90 -21.33 22.70
N SER A 4 -18.34 -20.17 23.19
CA SER A 4 -18.83 -19.13 22.28
C SER A 4 -17.69 -18.83 21.30
N ALA A 5 -17.96 -18.94 20.02
CA ALA A 5 -16.94 -18.67 18.99
C ALA A 5 -16.26 -17.34 19.33
N ALA A 6 -14.94 -17.37 19.48
CA ALA A 6 -14.18 -16.16 19.77
C ALA A 6 -14.43 -15.14 18.66
N GLY A 7 -14.65 -13.88 19.01
CA GLY A 7 -14.75 -12.80 18.03
C GLY A 7 -13.45 -12.62 17.25
N VAL A 8 -13.50 -11.91 16.13
CA VAL A 8 -12.31 -11.53 15.34
C VAL A 8 -12.20 -10.02 15.34
N LEU A 9 -11.08 -9.52 15.85
CA LEU A 9 -10.69 -8.12 15.73
C LEU A 9 -9.64 -7.97 14.62
N ALA A 10 -10.07 -7.50 13.45
CA ALA A 10 -9.21 -7.25 12.32
C ALA A 10 -8.77 -5.78 12.28
N LEU A 11 -7.49 -5.53 11.97
CA LEU A 11 -6.91 -4.19 11.84
C LEU A 11 -6.14 -4.06 10.53
N ASP A 12 -6.35 -2.93 9.85
CA ASP A 12 -5.49 -2.42 8.78
C ASP A 12 -4.80 -1.16 9.28
N CYS A 13 -3.50 -1.27 9.53
CA CYS A 13 -2.70 -0.24 10.21
C CYS A 13 -1.79 0.49 9.22
N GLY A 14 -2.33 1.53 8.60
CA GLY A 14 -1.57 2.47 7.76
C GLY A 14 -0.91 3.58 8.57
N GLN A 15 -0.04 4.36 7.91
CA GLN A 15 0.59 5.53 8.54
C GLN A 15 -0.40 6.67 8.84
N SER A 16 -1.45 6.83 8.01
CA SER A 16 -2.45 7.88 8.19
C SER A 16 -3.54 7.49 9.18
N SER A 17 -3.97 6.24 9.15
CA SER A 17 -5.05 5.73 10.00
C SER A 17 -4.89 4.23 10.26
N ILE A 18 -5.44 3.79 11.39
CA ILE A 18 -5.76 2.38 11.66
C ILE A 18 -7.27 2.25 11.46
N THR A 19 -7.69 1.43 10.51
CA THR A 19 -9.08 0.98 10.41
C THR A 19 -9.23 -0.39 11.05
N TRP A 20 -10.35 -0.60 11.74
CA TRP A 20 -10.59 -1.88 12.42
C TRP A 20 -12.04 -2.34 12.27
N SER A 21 -12.22 -3.65 12.38
CA SER A 21 -13.51 -4.33 12.43
C SER A 21 -13.46 -5.40 13.50
N LEU A 22 -14.40 -5.32 14.44
CA LEU A 22 -14.67 -6.35 15.43
C LEU A 22 -15.93 -7.11 15.00
N ILE A 23 -15.80 -8.42 14.83
CA ILE A 23 -16.91 -9.32 14.50
C ILE A 23 -17.06 -10.30 15.67
N ASP A 24 -18.21 -10.30 16.30
CA ASP A 24 -18.56 -11.21 17.39
C ASP A 24 -20.02 -11.68 17.28
N ALA A 25 -20.55 -12.27 18.36
CA ALA A 25 -21.93 -12.76 18.39
C ALA A 25 -22.99 -11.65 18.27
N ASP A 26 -22.63 -10.42 18.62
CA ASP A 26 -23.55 -9.26 18.60
C ASP A 26 -23.52 -8.56 17.21
N GLY A 27 -22.60 -8.93 16.33
CA GLY A 27 -22.50 -8.43 14.97
C GLY A 27 -21.13 -7.85 14.62
N GLU A 28 -21.08 -6.91 13.67
CA GLU A 28 -19.88 -6.23 13.24
C GLU A 28 -19.87 -4.78 13.69
N GLN A 29 -18.81 -4.38 14.39
CA GLN A 29 -18.50 -3.00 14.73
C GLN A 29 -17.26 -2.57 13.94
N VAL A 30 -17.28 -1.37 13.37
CA VAL A 30 -16.15 -0.81 12.61
C VAL A 30 -15.77 0.56 13.14
N GLY A 31 -14.50 0.92 13.02
CA GLY A 31 -14.03 2.22 13.43
C GLY A 31 -12.66 2.56 12.88
N SER A 32 -12.18 3.75 13.22
CA SER A 32 -10.85 4.18 12.83
C SER A 32 -10.15 4.94 13.95
N ARG A 33 -8.81 4.99 13.88
CA ARG A 33 -7.92 5.66 14.82
C ARG A 33 -6.76 6.30 14.08
N LYS A 34 -5.94 7.06 14.82
CA LYS A 34 -4.66 7.58 14.31
C LYS A 34 -3.76 6.45 13.85
N GLY A 35 -3.11 6.64 12.71
CA GLY A 35 -2.19 5.68 12.11
C GLY A 35 -0.92 5.44 12.91
N VAL A 36 -0.16 4.44 12.47
CA VAL A 36 1.12 4.05 13.07
C VAL A 36 2.26 4.96 12.60
N ASP A 37 3.20 5.19 13.50
CA ASP A 37 4.46 5.87 13.20
C ASP A 37 5.52 4.82 12.83
N THR A 38 5.82 4.69 11.54
CA THR A 38 6.77 3.70 11.03
C THR A 38 8.24 4.02 11.34
N SER A 39 8.54 5.20 11.91
CA SER A 39 9.87 5.52 12.43
C SER A 39 10.14 4.90 13.81
N ARG A 40 9.12 4.33 14.45
CA ARG A 40 9.15 3.69 15.78
C ARG A 40 8.78 2.21 15.67
N ALA A 41 9.08 1.43 16.72
CA ALA A 41 8.64 0.04 16.80
C ALA A 41 7.11 -0.06 16.65
N ILE A 42 6.65 -0.96 15.80
CA ILE A 42 5.23 -1.09 15.45
C ILE A 42 4.46 -1.89 16.52
N GLU A 43 5.05 -2.98 17.06
CA GLU A 43 4.38 -3.88 17.98
C GLU A 43 3.80 -3.18 19.22
N PRO A 44 4.51 -2.25 19.91
CA PRO A 44 3.91 -1.50 21.02
C PRO A 44 2.71 -0.65 20.62
N GLN A 45 2.72 -0.09 19.41
CA GLN A 45 1.61 0.71 18.88
C GLN A 45 0.40 -0.15 18.57
N LEU A 46 0.62 -1.40 18.07
CA LEU A 46 -0.45 -2.37 17.88
C LEU A 46 -1.07 -2.80 19.21
N VAL A 47 -0.25 -3.07 20.24
CA VAL A 47 -0.73 -3.39 21.59
C VAL A 47 -1.61 -2.27 22.13
N GLU A 48 -1.19 -1.02 22.04
CA GLU A 48 -1.97 0.15 22.48
C GLU A 48 -3.29 0.26 21.72
N ALA A 49 -3.26 0.10 20.38
CA ALA A 49 -4.45 0.16 19.55
C ALA A 49 -5.46 -0.92 19.92
N VAL A 50 -5.02 -2.18 20.02
CA VAL A 50 -5.88 -3.32 20.39
C VAL A 50 -6.48 -3.15 21.77
N ARG A 51 -5.68 -2.80 22.81
CA ARG A 51 -6.18 -2.55 24.17
C ARG A 51 -7.30 -1.52 24.17
N SER A 52 -7.05 -0.39 23.57
CA SER A 52 -8.02 0.69 23.56
C SER A 52 -9.29 0.35 22.77
N ILE A 53 -9.21 -0.49 21.72
CA ILE A 53 -10.41 -0.97 21.01
C ILE A 53 -11.20 -1.91 21.91
N ILE A 54 -10.54 -2.87 22.56
CA ILE A 54 -11.19 -3.81 23.50
C ILE A 54 -11.86 -3.04 24.65
N GLU A 55 -11.18 -2.08 25.26
CA GLU A 55 -11.75 -1.25 26.33
C GLU A 55 -12.98 -0.45 25.88
N THR A 56 -12.94 0.09 24.65
CA THR A 56 -14.03 0.92 24.13
C THR A 56 -15.24 0.10 23.69
N THR A 57 -15.00 -1.09 23.14
CA THR A 57 -16.07 -1.97 22.61
C THR A 57 -16.60 -2.94 23.64
N GLY A 58 -15.86 -3.19 24.73
CA GLY A 58 -16.18 -4.23 25.70
C GLY A 58 -16.02 -5.65 25.14
N ALA A 59 -15.19 -5.82 24.09
CA ALA A 59 -15.03 -7.09 23.41
C ALA A 59 -14.66 -8.24 24.37
N GLY A 60 -15.37 -9.36 24.22
CA GLY A 60 -15.09 -10.62 24.90
C GLY A 60 -13.80 -11.28 24.38
N PRO A 61 -13.68 -12.61 24.46
CA PRO A 61 -12.53 -13.31 23.91
C PRO A 61 -12.44 -13.11 22.41
N VAL A 62 -11.28 -12.62 21.91
CA VAL A 62 -11.05 -12.29 20.50
C VAL A 62 -9.74 -12.86 19.98
N SER A 63 -9.74 -13.20 18.68
CA SER A 63 -8.55 -13.38 17.87
C SER A 63 -8.20 -12.06 17.19
N VAL A 64 -6.94 -11.63 17.27
CA VAL A 64 -6.47 -10.38 16.65
C VAL A 64 -5.79 -10.70 15.32
N ALA A 65 -6.24 -10.05 14.24
CA ALA A 65 -5.68 -10.18 12.91
C ALA A 65 -5.24 -8.80 12.39
N CYS A 66 -3.94 -8.60 12.17
CA CYS A 66 -3.42 -7.26 11.85
C CYS A 66 -2.47 -7.26 10.67
N GLY A 67 -2.77 -6.39 9.68
CA GLY A 67 -1.83 -5.96 8.66
C GLY A 67 -1.30 -4.57 8.99
N SER A 68 0.01 -4.36 8.92
CA SER A 68 0.58 -3.06 9.24
C SER A 68 1.72 -2.65 8.33
N SER A 69 1.71 -1.38 7.95
CA SER A 69 2.88 -0.72 7.36
C SER A 69 4.06 -0.78 8.34
N GLY A 70 5.28 -0.95 7.80
CA GLY A 70 6.50 -1.02 8.61
C GLY A 70 6.69 -2.32 9.40
N LEU A 71 5.82 -3.29 9.25
CA LEU A 71 5.90 -4.60 9.93
C LEU A 71 6.62 -5.65 9.06
N ASP A 72 7.86 -5.33 8.66
CA ASP A 72 8.66 -6.21 7.79
C ASP A 72 9.11 -7.51 8.48
N ARG A 73 9.26 -7.51 9.79
CA ARG A 73 9.63 -8.67 10.63
C ARG A 73 8.71 -8.76 11.84
N PRO A 74 7.45 -9.19 11.64
CA PRO A 74 6.45 -9.22 12.71
C PRO A 74 6.88 -10.11 13.87
N ASN A 75 6.66 -9.63 15.11
CA ASN A 75 6.86 -10.38 16.32
C ASN A 75 5.53 -10.57 17.06
N ALA A 76 4.78 -11.62 16.66
CA ALA A 76 3.49 -11.91 17.25
C ALA A 76 3.57 -12.27 18.74
N GLN A 77 4.69 -12.89 19.19
CA GLN A 77 4.91 -13.20 20.61
C GLN A 77 5.02 -11.93 21.46
N ALA A 78 5.71 -10.88 20.95
CA ALA A 78 5.82 -9.61 21.67
C ALA A 78 4.45 -8.93 21.80
N VAL A 79 3.62 -8.95 20.74
CA VAL A 79 2.25 -8.42 20.78
C VAL A 79 1.39 -9.22 21.73
N MET A 80 1.45 -10.56 21.67
CA MET A 80 0.70 -11.45 22.56
C MET A 80 1.09 -11.22 24.01
N HIS A 81 2.39 -11.10 24.32
CA HIS A 81 2.86 -10.78 25.68
C HIS A 81 2.33 -9.43 26.16
N GLY A 82 2.34 -8.40 25.28
CA GLY A 82 1.76 -7.09 25.60
C GLY A 82 0.25 -7.09 25.82
N LEU A 83 -0.46 -8.15 25.41
CA LEU A 83 -1.91 -8.32 25.55
C LEU A 83 -2.31 -9.39 26.58
N ALA A 84 -1.36 -9.92 27.36
CA ALA A 84 -1.58 -11.08 28.24
C ALA A 84 -2.65 -10.88 29.35
N ASP A 85 -2.93 -9.63 29.73
CA ASP A 85 -3.96 -9.24 30.71
C ASP A 85 -5.30 -8.84 30.05
N THR A 86 -5.46 -9.09 28.75
CA THR A 86 -6.68 -8.83 27.98
C THR A 86 -7.43 -10.11 27.65
N SER A 87 -8.57 -9.97 26.95
CA SER A 87 -9.36 -11.10 26.44
C SER A 87 -8.81 -11.71 25.12
N VAL A 88 -7.62 -11.29 24.64
CA VAL A 88 -7.02 -11.80 23.40
C VAL A 88 -6.51 -13.22 23.58
N ARG A 89 -6.92 -14.13 22.68
CA ARG A 89 -6.53 -15.54 22.69
C ARG A 89 -5.36 -15.85 21.76
N ASP A 90 -5.33 -15.20 20.60
CA ASP A 90 -4.31 -15.38 19.59
C ASP A 90 -4.14 -14.11 18.74
N VAL A 91 -3.00 -14.03 18.08
CA VAL A 91 -2.61 -12.90 17.24
C VAL A 91 -2.05 -13.44 15.93
N ALA A 92 -2.52 -12.91 14.80
CA ALA A 92 -1.98 -13.13 13.47
C ALA A 92 -1.53 -11.80 12.87
N LEU A 93 -0.24 -11.67 12.62
CA LEU A 93 0.38 -10.44 12.08
C LEU A 93 0.94 -10.65 10.70
N ALA A 94 0.80 -9.66 9.83
CA ALA A 94 1.43 -9.60 8.53
C ALA A 94 1.80 -8.16 8.15
N HIS A 95 2.68 -8.00 7.17
CA HIS A 95 2.87 -6.71 6.50
C HIS A 95 1.60 -6.31 5.73
N ASP A 96 1.28 -5.02 5.64
CA ASP A 96 0.10 -4.48 4.99
C ASP A 96 -0.06 -4.91 3.51
N SER A 97 1.05 -5.15 2.79
CA SER A 97 0.99 -5.70 1.44
C SER A 97 0.38 -7.10 1.38
N THR A 98 0.53 -7.90 2.45
CA THR A 98 -0.08 -9.24 2.53
C THR A 98 -1.59 -9.13 2.72
N THR A 99 -2.05 -8.26 3.60
CA THR A 99 -3.49 -8.04 3.79
C THR A 99 -4.13 -7.35 2.59
N SER A 100 -3.43 -6.39 1.96
CA SER A 100 -3.89 -5.79 0.71
C SER A 100 -4.02 -6.83 -0.40
N TYR A 101 -3.07 -7.78 -0.52
CA TYR A 101 -3.15 -8.87 -1.48
C TYR A 101 -4.35 -9.78 -1.19
N LEU A 102 -4.50 -10.22 0.06
CA LEU A 102 -5.61 -11.08 0.49
C LEU A 102 -6.97 -10.42 0.24
N GLY A 103 -7.10 -9.14 0.52
CA GLY A 103 -8.32 -8.39 0.24
C GLY A 103 -8.60 -8.27 -1.26
N ALA A 104 -7.56 -8.07 -2.07
CA ALA A 104 -7.71 -7.88 -3.51
C ALA A 104 -7.97 -9.19 -4.28
N LEU A 105 -7.22 -10.25 -3.99
CA LEU A 105 -7.16 -11.48 -4.78
C LEU A 105 -7.41 -12.76 -3.96
N GLY A 106 -7.64 -12.65 -2.65
CA GLY A 106 -7.69 -13.80 -1.77
C GLY A 106 -6.36 -14.56 -1.79
N GLU A 107 -6.43 -15.89 -1.86
CA GLU A 107 -5.25 -16.77 -1.95
C GLU A 107 -4.93 -17.19 -3.40
N ALA A 108 -5.64 -16.64 -4.39
CA ALA A 108 -5.42 -16.99 -5.79
C ALA A 108 -4.04 -16.52 -6.28
N PRO A 109 -3.33 -17.32 -7.11
CA PRO A 109 -2.09 -16.87 -7.73
C PRO A 109 -2.30 -15.63 -8.61
N GLY A 110 -1.45 -14.60 -8.41
CA GLY A 110 -1.59 -13.34 -9.14
C GLY A 110 -0.56 -12.30 -8.70
N VAL A 111 -0.80 -11.06 -9.07
CA VAL A 111 0.00 -9.91 -8.68
C VAL A 111 -0.91 -8.77 -8.23
N MET A 112 -0.69 -8.28 -7.04
CA MET A 112 -1.27 -7.02 -6.54
C MET A 112 -0.20 -5.94 -6.58
N ILE A 113 -0.55 -4.79 -7.13
CA ILE A 113 0.27 -3.56 -7.05
C ILE A 113 -0.55 -2.47 -6.40
N ALA A 114 -0.03 -1.87 -5.34
CA ALA A 114 -0.63 -0.73 -4.67
C ALA A 114 0.27 0.50 -4.86
N SER A 115 -0.25 1.54 -5.53
CA SER A 115 0.47 2.78 -5.80
C SER A 115 -0.32 3.99 -5.29
N GLY A 116 0.20 4.59 -4.22
CA GLY A 116 -0.25 5.83 -3.60
C GLY A 116 0.94 6.77 -3.43
N THR A 117 1.17 7.28 -2.23
CA THR A 117 2.37 8.07 -1.90
C THR A 117 3.64 7.31 -2.26
N GLY A 118 3.74 6.03 -1.88
CA GLY A 118 4.74 5.06 -2.35
C GLY A 118 4.11 3.99 -3.21
N VAL A 119 4.87 2.94 -3.53
CA VAL A 119 4.38 1.77 -4.28
C VAL A 119 4.87 0.48 -3.64
N VAL A 120 4.07 -0.57 -3.71
CA VAL A 120 4.49 -1.93 -3.38
C VAL A 120 3.81 -2.92 -4.32
N THR A 121 4.57 -3.90 -4.78
CA THR A 121 4.06 -4.99 -5.60
C THR A 121 4.27 -6.31 -4.88
N LEU A 122 3.22 -7.08 -4.69
CA LEU A 122 3.26 -8.42 -4.12
C LEU A 122 2.70 -9.42 -5.13
N ALA A 123 3.49 -10.45 -5.43
CA ALA A 123 3.06 -11.55 -6.29
C ALA A 123 2.99 -12.85 -5.49
N VAL A 124 1.99 -13.65 -5.77
CA VAL A 124 1.80 -14.99 -5.22
C VAL A 124 1.74 -15.99 -6.38
N GLY A 125 2.61 -16.97 -6.37
CA GLY A 125 2.61 -18.10 -7.27
C GLY A 125 2.01 -19.34 -6.62
N LEU A 126 2.30 -20.52 -7.18
CA LEU A 126 1.84 -21.77 -6.57
C LEU A 126 2.66 -22.18 -5.33
N ARG A 127 3.91 -21.72 -5.21
CA ARG A 127 4.83 -22.13 -4.15
C ARG A 127 5.58 -20.97 -3.50
N GLU A 128 5.56 -19.80 -4.11
CA GLU A 128 6.40 -18.67 -3.73
C GLU A 128 5.61 -17.38 -3.65
N VAL A 129 6.11 -16.48 -2.82
CA VAL A 129 5.64 -15.09 -2.72
C VAL A 129 6.83 -14.18 -2.97
N ALA A 130 6.65 -13.18 -3.82
CA ALA A 130 7.70 -12.20 -4.12
C ALA A 130 7.16 -10.78 -3.92
N ARG A 131 7.89 -9.99 -3.14
CA ARG A 131 7.73 -8.53 -3.11
C ARG A 131 8.69 -7.92 -4.12
N VAL A 132 8.22 -6.92 -4.87
CA VAL A 132 9.00 -6.10 -5.78
C VAL A 132 8.65 -4.65 -5.52
N ASP A 133 9.69 -3.81 -5.42
CA ASP A 133 9.61 -2.42 -5.00
C ASP A 133 9.01 -2.24 -3.58
N GLY A 134 8.65 -1.02 -3.21
CA GLY A 134 8.29 -0.70 -1.84
C GLY A 134 9.51 -0.50 -0.94
N TRP A 135 10.60 0.00 -1.52
CA TRP A 135 11.86 0.28 -0.81
C TRP A 135 11.95 1.71 -0.29
N GLY A 136 10.82 2.44 -0.34
CA GLY A 136 10.72 3.82 0.06
C GLY A 136 11.24 4.80 -1.00
N TRP A 137 10.85 6.04 -0.88
CA TRP A 137 11.05 7.10 -1.87
C TRP A 137 12.51 7.44 -2.21
N ILE A 138 13.49 7.02 -1.38
CA ILE A 138 14.92 7.24 -1.65
C ILE A 138 15.48 6.15 -2.57
N MET A 139 15.08 4.88 -2.39
CA MET A 139 15.70 3.74 -3.04
C MET A 139 14.77 3.01 -4.02
N GLY A 140 13.49 3.36 -4.03
CA GLY A 140 12.45 2.70 -4.80
C GLY A 140 11.25 3.60 -5.05
N ASP A 141 10.07 3.01 -4.99
CA ASP A 141 8.77 3.63 -5.19
C ASP A 141 8.62 4.26 -6.59
N ALA A 142 9.28 3.68 -7.61
CA ALA A 142 9.24 4.18 -8.97
C ALA A 142 7.81 4.10 -9.57
N GLY A 143 7.31 5.23 -10.06
CA GLY A 143 5.93 5.35 -10.58
C GLY A 143 4.87 5.68 -9.52
N SER A 144 5.26 5.85 -8.24
CA SER A 144 4.37 6.33 -7.19
C SER A 144 3.98 7.80 -7.34
N ALA A 145 3.02 8.26 -6.55
CA ALA A 145 2.67 9.69 -6.53
C ALA A 145 3.85 10.56 -6.10
N TYR A 146 4.69 10.10 -5.16
CA TYR A 146 5.92 10.81 -4.81
C TYR A 146 6.87 10.91 -6.01
N TRP A 147 7.11 9.80 -6.71
CA TRP A 147 7.97 9.78 -7.90
C TRP A 147 7.46 10.72 -8.99
N ILE A 148 6.16 10.73 -9.25
CA ILE A 148 5.53 11.65 -10.22
C ILE A 148 5.76 13.11 -9.79
N GLY A 149 5.49 13.42 -8.52
CA GLY A 149 5.64 14.76 -7.97
C GLY A 149 7.11 15.25 -7.99
N GLN A 150 8.05 14.38 -7.63
CA GLN A 150 9.48 14.68 -7.70
C GLN A 150 9.92 15.02 -9.12
N ASN A 151 9.49 14.21 -10.11
CA ASN A 151 9.79 14.47 -11.51
C ASN A 151 9.14 15.77 -12.03
N ALA A 152 7.96 16.11 -11.51
CA ALA A 152 7.29 17.37 -11.85
C ALA A 152 8.05 18.59 -11.31
N LEU A 153 8.47 18.54 -10.05
CA LEU A 153 9.28 19.58 -9.42
C LEU A 153 10.62 19.75 -10.14
N GLU A 154 11.30 18.65 -10.49
CA GLU A 154 12.53 18.69 -11.28
C GLU A 154 12.30 19.31 -12.66
N ALA A 155 11.22 18.91 -13.36
CA ALA A 155 10.89 19.43 -14.68
C ALA A 155 10.58 20.93 -14.63
N ALA A 156 9.83 21.39 -13.61
CA ALA A 156 9.54 22.80 -13.39
C ALA A 156 10.81 23.63 -13.22
N MET A 157 11.74 23.17 -12.36
CA MET A 157 13.02 23.88 -12.13
C MET A 157 13.92 23.87 -13.36
N ARG A 158 13.92 22.78 -14.15
CA ARG A 158 14.68 22.72 -15.42
C ARG A 158 14.09 23.64 -16.49
N GLY A 159 12.78 23.86 -16.49
CA GLY A 159 12.12 24.85 -17.33
C GLY A 159 12.44 26.27 -16.89
N TYR A 160 12.42 26.53 -15.58
CA TYR A 160 12.71 27.83 -14.97
C TYR A 160 14.13 28.31 -15.24
N ASP A 161 15.12 27.45 -15.03
CA ASP A 161 16.56 27.81 -15.20
C ASP A 161 17.09 27.64 -16.63
N GLY A 162 16.23 27.27 -17.59
CA GLY A 162 16.56 27.19 -19.02
C GLY A 162 17.31 25.92 -19.45
N ARG A 163 17.50 24.93 -18.58
CA ARG A 163 18.10 23.62 -18.94
C ARG A 163 17.20 22.77 -19.83
N ARG A 164 15.90 23.03 -19.86
CA ARG A 164 14.90 22.34 -20.70
C ARG A 164 13.85 23.31 -21.22
N THR A 165 13.06 22.84 -22.18
CA THR A 165 11.91 23.59 -22.69
C THR A 165 10.94 23.95 -21.56
N ALA A 166 10.34 25.15 -21.64
CA ALA A 166 9.30 25.60 -20.71
C ALA A 166 8.15 24.59 -20.65
N THR A 167 7.59 24.41 -19.47
CA THR A 167 6.49 23.54 -19.18
C THR A 167 5.48 24.26 -18.29
N VAL A 168 4.19 23.92 -18.41
CA VAL A 168 3.12 24.43 -17.54
C VAL A 168 3.38 24.05 -16.08
N LEU A 169 4.16 22.98 -15.82
CA LEU A 169 4.53 22.58 -14.47
C LEU A 169 5.28 23.67 -13.71
N THR A 170 6.01 24.58 -14.43
CA THR A 170 6.67 25.72 -13.79
C THR A 170 5.64 26.64 -13.12
N ASP A 171 4.55 26.96 -13.81
CA ASP A 171 3.47 27.79 -13.24
C ASP A 171 2.73 27.07 -12.11
N VAL A 172 2.54 25.75 -12.24
CA VAL A 172 1.93 24.90 -11.20
C VAL A 172 2.75 24.94 -9.91
N VAL A 173 4.08 24.89 -10.02
CA VAL A 173 4.99 24.95 -8.87
C VAL A 173 5.08 26.37 -8.31
N ALA A 174 5.14 27.39 -9.17
CA ALA A 174 5.17 28.80 -8.77
C ALA A 174 3.91 29.24 -8.00
N ALA A 175 2.77 28.58 -8.24
CA ALA A 175 1.56 28.82 -7.48
C ALA A 175 1.68 28.42 -5.99
N ASP A 176 2.48 27.41 -5.67
CA ASP A 176 2.74 26.96 -4.29
C ASP A 176 4.01 27.61 -3.69
N PHE A 177 4.96 28.01 -4.53
CA PHE A 177 6.23 28.60 -4.15
C PHE A 177 6.43 29.90 -4.91
N PRO A 178 6.01 31.05 -4.37
CA PRO A 178 6.14 32.34 -5.02
C PRO A 178 7.59 32.71 -5.37
N ASP A 179 8.54 32.22 -4.58
CA ASP A 179 9.98 32.29 -4.89
C ASP A 179 10.51 30.89 -5.20
N LEU A 180 10.63 30.58 -6.47
CA LEU A 180 11.11 29.27 -6.93
C LEU A 180 12.54 28.97 -6.51
N GLU A 181 13.38 30.00 -6.30
CA GLU A 181 14.78 29.81 -5.88
C GLU A 181 14.86 29.35 -4.41
N LEU A 182 13.83 29.61 -3.60
CA LEU A 182 13.76 29.20 -2.20
C LEU A 182 12.90 27.92 -2.00
N ALA A 183 12.18 27.47 -3.01
CA ALA A 183 11.27 26.31 -2.91
C ALA A 183 11.94 25.04 -2.35
N TYR A 184 13.20 24.80 -2.71
CA TYR A 184 13.94 23.62 -2.22
C TYR A 184 14.21 23.69 -0.73
N LEU A 185 14.45 24.89 -0.15
CA LEU A 185 14.64 25.06 1.29
C LEU A 185 13.36 24.79 2.06
N GLU A 186 12.23 25.28 1.55
CA GLU A 186 10.92 25.00 2.15
C GLU A 186 10.63 23.52 2.16
N LEU A 187 10.82 22.82 1.02
CA LEU A 187 10.57 21.37 0.94
C LEU A 187 11.52 20.55 1.80
N GLN A 188 12.81 20.92 1.88
CA GLN A 188 13.76 20.19 2.72
C GLN A 188 13.46 20.34 4.21
N GLY A 189 12.96 21.51 4.63
CA GLY A 189 12.58 21.81 5.99
C GLY A 189 11.20 21.27 6.41
N ASP A 190 10.37 20.87 5.45
CA ASP A 190 9.00 20.41 5.70
C ASP A 190 8.99 18.97 6.27
N PRO A 191 8.46 18.74 7.48
CA PRO A 191 8.31 17.39 8.03
C PRO A 191 7.38 16.51 7.17
N ASP A 192 6.40 17.12 6.48
CA ASP A 192 5.43 16.45 5.63
C ASP A 192 5.86 16.46 4.14
N ARG A 193 7.13 16.74 3.84
CA ARG A 193 7.66 16.88 2.48
C ARG A 193 7.30 15.72 1.55
N VAL A 194 7.26 14.49 2.06
CA VAL A 194 6.93 13.30 1.24
C VAL A 194 5.49 13.37 0.75
N ALA A 195 4.55 13.66 1.63
CA ALA A 195 3.15 13.83 1.27
C ALA A 195 2.94 15.07 0.38
N ARG A 196 3.63 16.17 0.68
CA ARG A 196 3.58 17.40 -0.12
C ARG A 196 4.09 17.18 -1.55
N VAL A 197 5.21 16.50 -1.71
CA VAL A 197 5.72 16.12 -3.05
C VAL A 197 4.75 15.19 -3.76
N ALA A 198 4.24 14.15 -3.08
CA ALA A 198 3.28 13.22 -3.66
C ALA A 198 1.97 13.91 -4.14
N SER A 199 1.57 15.01 -3.49
CA SER A 199 0.37 15.76 -3.89
C SER A 199 0.45 16.35 -5.30
N TYR A 200 1.65 16.55 -5.83
CA TYR A 200 1.84 17.03 -7.20
C TYR A 200 1.38 16.04 -8.26
N ALA A 201 1.26 14.75 -7.96
CA ALA A 201 0.79 13.76 -8.93
C ALA A 201 -0.58 14.13 -9.53
N ALA A 202 -1.51 14.60 -8.70
CA ALA A 202 -2.82 15.07 -9.17
C ALA A 202 -2.72 16.34 -10.04
N LYS A 203 -1.78 17.24 -9.72
CA LYS A 203 -1.55 18.47 -10.51
C LYS A 203 -0.94 18.12 -11.87
N VAL A 204 -0.01 17.15 -11.93
CA VAL A 204 0.56 16.62 -13.18
C VAL A 204 -0.53 16.03 -14.07
N ASP A 205 -1.39 15.17 -13.49
CA ASP A 205 -2.48 14.56 -14.24
C ASP A 205 -3.43 15.62 -14.83
N HIS A 206 -3.75 16.64 -14.04
CA HIS A 206 -4.62 17.73 -14.49
C HIS A 206 -4.09 18.47 -15.72
N VAL A 207 -2.78 18.72 -15.81
CA VAL A 207 -2.18 19.48 -16.92
C VAL A 207 -1.67 18.60 -18.07
N ALA A 208 -1.65 17.29 -17.91
CA ALA A 208 -1.13 16.35 -18.90
C ALA A 208 -1.87 16.41 -20.25
N GLY A 209 -3.14 16.87 -20.27
CA GLY A 209 -3.88 17.08 -21.51
C GLY A 209 -3.24 18.09 -22.46
N SER A 210 -2.60 19.14 -21.92
CA SER A 210 -1.99 20.24 -22.68
C SER A 210 -0.47 20.27 -22.61
N ASP A 211 0.16 19.64 -21.62
CA ASP A 211 1.60 19.68 -21.39
C ASP A 211 2.27 18.34 -21.76
N PRO A 212 3.18 18.31 -22.76
CA PRO A 212 3.87 17.10 -23.16
C PRO A 212 4.84 16.59 -22.10
N VAL A 213 5.38 17.46 -21.23
CA VAL A 213 6.30 17.07 -20.14
C VAL A 213 5.52 16.33 -19.05
N ALA A 214 4.37 16.86 -18.65
CA ALA A 214 3.48 16.20 -17.70
C ALA A 214 3.02 14.82 -18.23
N ARG A 215 2.68 14.74 -19.53
CA ARG A 215 2.35 13.46 -20.18
C ARG A 215 3.48 12.44 -20.09
N ASP A 216 4.71 12.84 -20.43
CA ASP A 216 5.88 11.97 -20.36
C ASP A 216 6.12 11.42 -18.95
N ILE A 217 5.94 12.26 -17.93
CA ILE A 217 6.07 11.85 -16.53
C ILE A 217 5.07 10.74 -16.21
N LEU A 218 3.80 10.89 -16.59
CA LEU A 218 2.78 9.87 -16.33
C LEU A 218 3.02 8.58 -17.14
N ASP A 219 3.47 8.69 -18.39
CA ASP A 219 3.80 7.52 -19.22
C ASP A 219 4.95 6.72 -18.63
N ARG A 220 6.00 7.40 -18.16
CA ARG A 220 7.13 6.76 -17.48
C ARG A 220 6.72 6.15 -16.14
N ALA A 221 5.84 6.82 -15.38
CA ALA A 221 5.29 6.24 -14.15
C ALA A 221 4.58 4.91 -14.45
N ALA A 222 3.71 4.89 -15.46
CA ALA A 222 3.01 3.66 -15.87
C ALA A 222 3.97 2.55 -16.31
N ALA A 223 5.07 2.90 -16.99
CA ALA A 223 6.09 1.93 -17.41
C ALA A 223 6.80 1.30 -16.20
N HIS A 224 7.18 2.09 -15.19
CA HIS A 224 7.78 1.57 -13.95
C HIS A 224 6.82 0.65 -13.19
N LEU A 225 5.54 1.02 -13.09
CA LEU A 225 4.54 0.18 -12.44
C LEU A 225 4.35 -1.16 -13.18
N ALA A 226 4.32 -1.14 -14.52
CA ALA A 226 4.23 -2.35 -15.33
C ALA A 226 5.50 -3.22 -15.21
N GLU A 227 6.68 -2.60 -15.18
CA GLU A 227 7.95 -3.30 -14.94
C GLU A 227 7.94 -4.04 -13.59
N ALA A 228 7.46 -3.40 -12.52
CA ALA A 228 7.35 -4.01 -11.19
C ALA A 228 6.43 -5.23 -11.20
N VAL A 229 5.26 -5.14 -11.86
CA VAL A 229 4.32 -6.26 -12.04
C VAL A 229 4.98 -7.39 -12.83
N GLY A 230 5.64 -7.07 -13.95
CA GLY A 230 6.35 -8.06 -14.78
C GLY A 230 7.47 -8.78 -14.01
N ALA A 231 8.25 -8.03 -13.24
CA ALA A 231 9.30 -8.60 -12.40
C ALA A 231 8.73 -9.49 -11.29
N ALA A 232 7.66 -9.06 -10.63
CA ALA A 232 7.01 -9.82 -9.57
C ALA A 232 6.42 -11.14 -10.10
N ALA A 233 5.70 -11.09 -11.23
CA ALA A 233 5.13 -12.26 -11.88
C ALA A 233 6.21 -13.31 -12.22
N ARG A 234 7.31 -12.88 -12.85
CA ARG A 234 8.43 -13.79 -13.19
C ARG A 234 9.03 -14.47 -11.97
N ARG A 235 9.18 -13.75 -10.87
CA ARG A 235 9.77 -14.28 -9.62
C ARG A 235 8.94 -15.39 -8.98
N VAL A 236 7.66 -15.47 -9.27
CA VAL A 236 6.75 -16.50 -8.74
C VAL A 236 6.30 -17.52 -9.81
N GLY A 237 6.95 -17.54 -10.98
CA GLY A 237 6.68 -18.47 -12.06
C GLY A 237 5.38 -18.20 -12.82
N LEU A 238 4.88 -16.97 -12.80
CA LEU A 238 3.80 -16.49 -13.64
C LEU A 238 4.37 -15.82 -14.90
N GLY A 239 3.71 -16.01 -16.05
CA GLY A 239 4.18 -15.53 -17.33
C GLY A 239 3.21 -15.80 -18.48
N ARG A 240 3.70 -15.91 -19.74
CA ARG A 240 2.84 -16.08 -20.93
C ARG A 240 1.98 -17.34 -20.88
N ASP A 241 2.54 -18.46 -20.43
CA ASP A 241 1.81 -19.74 -20.35
C ASP A 241 0.84 -19.80 -19.16
N ARG A 242 1.04 -18.92 -18.18
CA ARG A 242 0.19 -18.75 -17.00
C ARG A 242 0.13 -17.26 -16.67
N PRO A 243 -0.67 -16.48 -17.38
CA PRO A 243 -0.82 -15.05 -17.11
C PRO A 243 -1.31 -14.81 -15.69
N PRO A 244 -0.75 -13.79 -14.97
CA PRO A 244 -1.21 -13.46 -13.65
C PRO A 244 -2.61 -12.82 -13.68
N LEU A 245 -3.39 -13.05 -12.63
CA LEU A 245 -4.42 -12.10 -12.22
C LEU A 245 -3.69 -10.84 -11.74
N VAL A 246 -4.02 -9.66 -12.25
CA VAL A 246 -3.41 -8.41 -11.79
C VAL A 246 -4.47 -7.51 -11.20
N CYS A 247 -4.23 -7.08 -9.97
CA CYS A 247 -5.06 -6.09 -9.28
C CYS A 247 -4.24 -4.84 -9.02
N ALA A 248 -4.70 -3.69 -9.54
CA ALA A 248 -4.05 -2.39 -9.38
C ALA A 248 -4.82 -1.54 -8.39
N LEU A 249 -4.18 -1.16 -7.29
CA LEU A 249 -4.76 -0.43 -6.17
C LEU A 249 -4.09 0.93 -5.99
N GLY A 250 -4.81 1.86 -5.38
CA GLY A 250 -4.28 3.14 -4.94
C GLY A 250 -4.56 4.31 -5.88
N GLN A 251 -4.20 5.50 -5.40
CA GLN A 251 -4.64 6.74 -6.03
C GLN A 251 -3.95 7.05 -7.36
N THR A 252 -2.74 6.53 -7.59
CA THR A 252 -2.01 6.73 -8.84
C THR A 252 -2.77 6.16 -10.03
N PHE A 253 -3.49 5.06 -9.85
CA PHE A 253 -4.33 4.44 -10.89
C PHE A 253 -5.67 5.14 -11.12
N ARG A 254 -6.00 6.19 -10.36
CA ARG A 254 -7.15 7.06 -10.68
C ARG A 254 -6.85 7.97 -11.88
N SER A 255 -5.58 8.20 -12.21
CA SER A 255 -5.20 8.81 -13.48
C SER A 255 -5.54 7.85 -14.61
N THR A 256 -6.50 8.25 -15.45
CA THR A 256 -6.88 7.47 -16.64
C THR A 256 -5.67 7.21 -17.53
N ARG A 257 -4.79 8.21 -17.69
CA ARG A 257 -3.59 8.05 -18.50
C ARG A 257 -2.62 7.01 -17.93
N VAL A 258 -2.35 7.05 -16.62
CA VAL A 258 -1.47 6.06 -15.99
C VAL A 258 -2.06 4.66 -16.14
N LEU A 259 -3.36 4.48 -15.88
CA LEU A 259 -4.03 3.20 -15.98
C LEU A 259 -4.02 2.66 -17.42
N GLU A 260 -4.38 3.46 -18.42
CA GLU A 260 -4.39 3.06 -19.82
C GLU A 260 -2.99 2.64 -20.29
N LYS A 261 -1.96 3.44 -19.97
CA LYS A 261 -0.58 3.12 -20.32
C LYS A 261 -0.05 1.88 -19.60
N PHE A 262 -0.35 1.73 -18.32
CA PHE A 262 -0.03 0.54 -17.54
C PHE A 262 -0.61 -0.72 -18.17
N VAL A 263 -1.91 -0.70 -18.52
CA VAL A 263 -2.58 -1.81 -19.23
C VAL A 263 -1.92 -2.05 -20.59
N GLN A 264 -1.61 -1.00 -21.33
CA GLN A 264 -0.95 -1.12 -22.63
C GLN A 264 0.41 -1.83 -22.51
N TYR A 265 1.24 -1.46 -21.53
CA TYR A 265 2.55 -2.11 -21.31
C TYR A 265 2.39 -3.58 -20.91
N LEU A 266 1.47 -3.90 -19.99
CA LEU A 266 1.23 -5.29 -19.59
C LEU A 266 0.67 -6.15 -20.74
N THR A 267 -0.16 -5.58 -21.62
CA THR A 267 -0.71 -6.28 -22.77
C THR A 267 0.38 -6.68 -23.79
N MET A 268 1.50 -5.96 -23.86
CA MET A 268 2.65 -6.36 -24.69
C MET A 268 3.26 -7.68 -24.23
N ASP A 269 3.30 -7.90 -22.90
CA ASP A 269 3.81 -9.13 -22.32
C ASP A 269 2.76 -10.25 -22.30
N TRP A 270 1.51 -9.90 -22.05
CA TRP A 270 0.36 -10.80 -21.90
C TRP A 270 -0.84 -10.32 -22.74
N PRO A 271 -0.95 -10.72 -24.03
CA PRO A 271 -1.98 -10.21 -24.94
C PRO A 271 -3.43 -10.43 -24.48
N SER A 272 -3.68 -11.43 -23.65
CA SER A 272 -5.01 -11.72 -23.07
C SER A 272 -5.19 -11.13 -21.67
N PHE A 273 -4.33 -10.19 -21.28
CA PHE A 273 -4.32 -9.58 -19.95
C PHE A 273 -5.57 -8.71 -19.73
N ALA A 274 -6.09 -8.77 -18.50
CA ALA A 274 -7.11 -7.84 -18.00
C ALA A 274 -6.80 -7.51 -16.53
N ILE A 275 -7.10 -6.28 -16.12
CA ILE A 275 -7.09 -5.91 -14.71
C ILE A 275 -8.33 -6.50 -14.04
N HIS A 276 -8.12 -7.08 -12.87
CA HIS A 276 -9.18 -7.58 -12.00
C HIS A 276 -9.51 -6.55 -10.92
N GLU A 277 -10.81 -6.33 -10.72
CA GLU A 277 -11.28 -5.52 -9.61
C GLU A 277 -10.96 -6.23 -8.28
N PRO A 278 -10.60 -5.49 -7.23
CA PRO A 278 -10.36 -6.06 -5.92
C PRO A 278 -11.64 -6.69 -5.36
N GLN A 279 -11.53 -7.85 -4.71
CA GLN A 279 -12.64 -8.50 -4.03
C GLN A 279 -13.03 -7.77 -2.73
N GLY A 280 -12.07 -7.09 -2.11
CA GLY A 280 -12.21 -6.30 -0.90
C GLY A 280 -10.97 -5.45 -0.66
N ASP A 281 -10.97 -4.73 0.44
CA ASP A 281 -9.88 -3.87 0.89
C ASP A 281 -8.87 -4.61 1.81
N ALA A 282 -7.86 -3.89 2.30
CA ALA A 282 -6.85 -4.44 3.20
C ALA A 282 -7.44 -4.90 4.54
N LEU A 283 -8.51 -4.25 5.03
CA LEU A 283 -9.21 -4.70 6.24
C LEU A 283 -9.95 -6.02 6.01
N ALA A 284 -10.58 -6.20 4.84
CA ALA A 284 -11.15 -7.49 4.44
C ALA A 284 -10.06 -8.57 4.36
N GLY A 285 -8.89 -8.25 3.84
CA GLY A 285 -7.74 -9.15 3.82
C GLY A 285 -7.19 -9.45 5.22
N ALA A 286 -7.20 -8.50 6.15
CA ALA A 286 -6.80 -8.74 7.54
C ALA A 286 -7.72 -9.78 8.21
N LYS A 287 -9.02 -9.74 7.95
CA LYS A 287 -9.98 -10.74 8.45
C LYS A 287 -9.65 -12.17 8.01
N LEU A 288 -8.94 -12.34 6.88
CA LEU A 288 -8.55 -13.65 6.35
C LEU A 288 -7.25 -14.20 6.99
N LEU A 289 -6.42 -13.37 7.64
CA LEU A 289 -5.13 -13.81 8.18
C LEU A 289 -5.21 -15.07 9.07
N PRO A 290 -6.21 -15.25 9.95
CA PRO A 290 -6.29 -16.45 10.80
C PRO A 290 -6.46 -17.74 9.99
N THR A 291 -7.08 -17.69 8.82
CA THR A 291 -7.46 -18.86 8.01
C THR A 291 -6.44 -19.21 6.92
N VAL A 292 -5.47 -18.34 6.63
CA VAL A 292 -4.43 -18.58 5.61
C VAL A 292 -3.45 -19.64 6.11
N THR A 293 -3.59 -20.90 5.68
CA THR A 293 -2.76 -22.03 6.12
C THR A 293 -2.05 -22.75 4.97
N ASP A 294 -2.69 -22.91 3.84
CA ASP A 294 -2.24 -23.76 2.72
C ASP A 294 -1.63 -22.97 1.56
N SER A 295 -1.82 -21.66 1.53
CA SER A 295 -1.24 -20.76 0.54
C SER A 295 0.21 -20.44 0.86
N PRO A 296 1.07 -20.14 -0.15
CA PRO A 296 2.40 -19.56 0.08
C PRO A 296 2.39 -18.29 0.94
N LEU A 297 1.26 -17.57 1.01
CA LEU A 297 1.07 -16.43 1.91
C LEU A 297 1.14 -16.82 3.39
N ALA A 298 0.87 -18.07 3.75
CA ALA A 298 0.98 -18.54 5.13
C ALA A 298 2.36 -18.26 5.74
N ALA A 299 3.43 -18.34 4.93
CA ALA A 299 4.80 -18.01 5.34
C ALA A 299 5.01 -16.50 5.64
N ARG A 300 4.06 -15.64 5.27
CA ARG A 300 4.07 -14.21 5.52
C ARG A 300 3.23 -13.80 6.73
N VAL A 301 2.55 -14.77 7.36
CA VAL A 301 1.72 -14.55 8.54
C VAL A 301 2.39 -15.15 9.76
N VAL A 302 2.73 -14.31 10.72
CA VAL A 302 3.33 -14.74 12.00
C VAL A 302 2.24 -14.79 13.06
N ARG A 303 2.17 -15.92 13.76
CA ARG A 303 1.11 -16.18 14.75
C ARG A 303 1.68 -16.44 16.13
N ALA A 304 0.90 -16.07 17.16
CA ALA A 304 1.12 -16.45 18.54
C ALA A 304 -0.23 -16.70 19.24
N SER A 305 -0.24 -17.61 20.18
CA SER A 305 -1.40 -17.91 21.04
C SER A 305 -0.95 -18.03 22.51
N VAL A 306 -1.92 -17.98 23.42
CA VAL A 306 -1.70 -18.22 24.86
C VAL A 306 -1.20 -19.64 25.09
#